data_4f3be97b427ffe64671834c6acf121c5
#
_entry.id   4f3be97b427ffe64671834c6acf121c5
#
_cell.length_a   1.000
_cell.length_b   1.000
_cell.length_c   1.000
_cell.angle_alpha   90.00
_cell.angle_beta   90.00
_cell.angle_gamma   90.00
#
_symmetry.space_group_name_H-M   'P 1'
#
loop_
_entity.id
_entity.type
_entity.pdbx_description
1 polymer ?
#
loop_
_entity_poly.entity_id
_entity_poly.type
_entity_poly.pdbx_seq_one_letter_code
_entity_poly.pdbx_strand_id
1 'polypeptide(L)'
;MKMIKTLLLLGLAVLPLALSAQNERVGVQTKTPTEQLDVKGTMRIETLPKKGEKISTATNGNYDVQATFIPNRVVVADANGVLGSKFAAWPLFFYMPSCIMPTDQTAAEYDGTQFRVNLYELYKNQFSIPTAPAAGAVTLVKSPLAGDLPIEKKTDLGYFVTYYDSKVFKDVQVDDNGILTYKLVNNPATVTEYTYMNIVFKRL
;
A
#
# COMPACT_ATOMS: atom_id res chain seq x y z
N MET A 1 11.49 -43.69 54.84
CA MET A 1 12.39 -42.97 53.92
C MET A 1 12.20 -43.31 52.45
N LYS A 2 11.98 -44.57 52.03
CA LYS A 2 11.78 -44.94 50.62
C LYS A 2 10.50 -44.36 49.99
N MET A 3 9.38 -44.34 50.73
CA MET A 3 8.07 -43.82 50.22
C MET A 3 8.13 -42.28 49.92
N ILE A 4 8.82 -41.50 50.74
CA ILE A 4 8.95 -40.05 50.54
C ILE A 4 9.76 -39.73 49.29
N LYS A 5 10.85 -40.50 49.04
CA LYS A 5 11.67 -40.33 47.83
C LYS A 5 10.87 -40.66 46.56
N THR A 6 10.02 -41.68 46.57
CA THR A 6 9.16 -42.06 45.46
C THR A 6 8.09 -41.02 45.19
N LEU A 7 7.50 -40.43 46.23
CA LEU A 7 6.50 -39.36 46.11
C LEU A 7 7.13 -38.06 45.53
N LEU A 8 8.36 -37.73 45.94
CA LEU A 8 9.10 -36.58 45.42
C LEU A 8 9.49 -36.75 43.95
N LEU A 9 9.88 -37.97 43.52
CA LEU A 9 10.18 -38.29 42.14
C LEU A 9 8.92 -38.25 41.25
N LEU A 10 7.78 -38.70 41.74
CA LEU A 10 6.50 -38.65 41.00
C LEU A 10 6.02 -37.19 40.83
N GLY A 11 6.19 -36.33 41.83
CA GLY A 11 5.87 -34.91 41.73
C GLY A 11 6.75 -34.16 40.75
N LEU A 12 8.04 -34.52 40.63
CA LEU A 12 8.99 -33.92 39.68
C LEU A 12 8.75 -34.36 38.23
N ALA A 13 8.19 -35.56 38.03
CA ALA A 13 7.90 -36.08 36.70
C ALA A 13 6.61 -35.51 36.09
N VAL A 14 5.71 -34.96 36.89
CA VAL A 14 4.45 -34.36 36.42
C VAL A 14 4.61 -32.86 36.11
N LEU A 15 5.64 -32.21 36.64
CA LEU A 15 5.90 -30.78 36.37
C LEU A 15 6.12 -30.43 34.89
N PRO A 16 6.87 -31.22 34.10
CA PRO A 16 7.05 -30.88 32.68
C PRO A 16 5.82 -31.11 31.79
N LEU A 17 4.85 -31.96 32.25
CA LEU A 17 3.61 -32.18 31.51
C LEU A 17 2.61 -31.03 31.58
N ALA A 18 2.74 -30.15 32.59
CA ALA A 18 1.88 -28.98 32.73
C ALA A 18 2.34 -27.79 31.84
N LEU A 19 3.56 -27.86 31.29
CA LEU A 19 4.10 -26.82 30.40
C LEU A 19 3.78 -27.02 28.91
N SER A 20 3.19 -28.16 28.54
CA SER A 20 2.85 -28.48 27.15
C SER A 20 1.41 -28.15 26.75
N ALA A 21 0.63 -27.51 27.61
CA ALA A 21 -0.80 -27.28 27.40
C ALA A 21 -1.14 -25.84 26.96
N GLN A 22 -0.19 -25.10 26.40
CA GLN A 22 -0.53 -23.87 25.69
C GLN A 22 -0.57 -24.23 24.20
N ASN A 23 -1.76 -24.21 23.62
CA ASN A 23 -2.10 -24.40 22.21
C ASN A 23 -1.16 -23.63 21.26
N GLU A 24 0.13 -23.98 21.19
CA GLU A 24 1.15 -23.39 20.30
C GLU A 24 1.16 -21.84 20.22
N ARG A 25 0.53 -21.18 21.21
CA ARG A 25 0.41 -19.72 21.29
C ARG A 25 1.12 -19.18 22.52
N VAL A 26 1.79 -18.05 22.34
CA VAL A 26 2.48 -17.34 23.43
C VAL A 26 1.69 -16.08 23.79
N GLY A 27 1.23 -16.01 25.02
CA GLY A 27 0.59 -14.82 25.58
C GLY A 27 1.53 -14.05 26.50
N VAL A 28 1.73 -12.77 26.25
CA VAL A 28 2.41 -11.86 27.18
C VAL A 28 1.35 -10.98 27.83
N GLN A 29 1.19 -11.12 29.15
CA GLN A 29 0.12 -10.47 29.95
C GLN A 29 -1.32 -10.80 29.50
N THR A 30 -1.51 -11.87 28.75
CA THR A 30 -2.83 -12.43 28.42
C THR A 30 -2.83 -13.92 28.71
N LYS A 31 -3.96 -14.42 29.26
CA LYS A 31 -4.16 -15.84 29.54
C LYS A 31 -4.90 -16.57 28.41
N THR A 32 -5.45 -15.82 27.47
CA THR A 32 -6.24 -16.31 26.33
C THR A 32 -5.71 -15.70 25.03
N PRO A 33 -4.50 -16.11 24.58
CA PRO A 33 -3.94 -15.58 23.35
C PRO A 33 -4.80 -15.96 22.13
N THR A 34 -5.14 -14.98 21.31
CA THR A 34 -5.91 -15.17 20.08
C THR A 34 -5.01 -15.41 18.88
N GLU A 35 -3.76 -14.93 18.93
CA GLU A 35 -2.74 -15.08 17.91
C GLU A 35 -1.56 -15.95 18.42
N GLN A 36 -0.68 -16.35 17.52
CA GLN A 36 0.52 -17.15 17.89
C GLN A 36 1.39 -16.44 18.93
N LEU A 37 1.54 -15.12 18.79
CA LEU A 37 2.09 -14.24 19.84
C LEU A 37 1.10 -13.12 20.09
N ASP A 38 0.52 -13.10 21.28
CA ASP A 38 -0.45 -12.11 21.71
C ASP A 38 0.13 -11.31 22.89
N VAL A 39 0.33 -10.00 22.69
CA VAL A 39 0.94 -9.11 23.68
C VAL A 39 -0.09 -8.07 24.13
N LYS A 40 -0.57 -8.21 25.34
CA LYS A 40 -1.42 -7.18 25.98
C LYS A 40 -0.51 -6.10 26.59
N GLY A 41 -0.12 -5.11 25.77
CA GLY A 41 0.78 -4.04 26.19
C GLY A 41 1.68 -3.55 25.08
N THR A 42 2.85 -3.07 25.45
CA THR A 42 3.85 -2.55 24.50
C THR A 42 4.92 -3.59 24.20
N MET A 43 5.41 -3.58 22.97
CA MET A 43 6.56 -4.38 22.54
C MET A 43 7.72 -3.44 22.18
N ARG A 44 8.94 -3.75 22.67
CA ARG A 44 10.17 -3.08 22.30
C ARG A 44 11.13 -4.06 21.65
N ILE A 45 11.63 -3.69 20.48
CA ILE A 45 12.71 -4.40 19.79
C ILE A 45 13.93 -3.49 19.80
N GLU A 46 14.97 -3.88 20.54
CA GLU A 46 16.12 -2.98 20.78
C GLU A 46 17.02 -2.82 19.56
N THR A 47 17.23 -3.90 18.80
CA THR A 47 18.17 -3.89 17.68
C THR A 47 17.51 -4.47 16.45
N LEU A 48 17.18 -3.61 15.50
CA LEU A 48 16.72 -4.00 14.17
C LEU A 48 17.87 -3.76 13.17
N PRO A 49 18.08 -4.65 12.21
CA PRO A 49 19.07 -4.43 11.16
C PRO A 49 18.70 -3.23 10.30
N LYS A 50 19.69 -2.43 9.90
CA LYS A 50 19.50 -1.33 8.94
C LYS A 50 19.66 -1.84 7.51
N LYS A 51 19.10 -1.09 6.54
CA LYS A 51 19.27 -1.40 5.12
C LYS A 51 20.75 -1.52 4.77
N GLY A 52 21.12 -2.64 4.16
CA GLY A 52 22.49 -2.93 3.76
C GLY A 52 23.35 -3.60 4.82
N GLU A 53 22.88 -3.72 6.06
CA GLU A 53 23.57 -4.49 7.09
C GLU A 53 23.35 -5.99 6.91
N LYS A 54 24.38 -6.78 7.24
CA LYS A 54 24.20 -8.23 7.33
C LYS A 54 23.31 -8.55 8.53
N ILE A 55 22.40 -9.49 8.33
CA ILE A 55 21.55 -9.98 9.41
C ILE A 55 22.45 -10.81 10.31
N SER A 56 22.91 -10.17 11.39
CA SER A 56 23.68 -10.85 12.44
C SER A 56 22.70 -11.66 13.27
N THR A 57 22.76 -12.95 13.22
CA THR A 57 21.92 -13.78 14.05
C THR A 57 22.70 -14.50 15.09
N ALA A 58 22.12 -14.50 16.26
CA ALA A 58 22.34 -15.56 17.19
C ALA A 58 21.90 -16.91 16.56
N THR A 59 22.66 -17.86 16.73
CA THR A 59 22.89 -19.20 16.33
C THR A 59 21.72 -20.18 16.09
N ASN A 60 20.43 -19.83 16.21
CA ASN A 60 19.34 -20.80 16.19
C ASN A 60 18.10 -20.41 15.35
N GLY A 61 18.20 -19.47 14.43
CA GLY A 61 17.10 -19.13 13.52
C GLY A 61 17.28 -19.78 12.15
N ASN A 62 16.17 -20.14 11.50
CA ASN A 62 16.13 -20.63 10.11
C ASN A 62 16.43 -19.53 9.07
N TYR A 63 16.86 -18.37 9.50
CA TYR A 63 17.16 -17.26 8.60
C TYR A 63 18.63 -17.30 8.17
N ASP A 64 18.91 -17.03 6.90
CA ASP A 64 20.28 -17.00 6.39
C ASP A 64 21.07 -15.85 7.02
N VAL A 65 22.00 -16.21 7.90
CA VAL A 65 22.86 -15.27 8.65
C VAL A 65 23.79 -14.44 7.75
N GLN A 66 23.98 -14.84 6.51
CA GLN A 66 24.80 -14.11 5.53
C GLN A 66 23.96 -13.15 4.68
N ALA A 67 22.63 -13.24 4.75
CA ALA A 67 21.74 -12.37 3.99
C ALA A 67 21.90 -10.91 4.40
N THR A 68 21.90 -10.04 3.42
CA THR A 68 21.84 -8.59 3.64
C THR A 68 20.38 -8.17 3.85
N PHE A 69 20.12 -7.37 4.87
CA PHE A 69 18.79 -6.84 5.11
C PHE A 69 18.40 -5.80 4.05
N ILE A 70 17.44 -6.16 3.21
CA ILE A 70 16.87 -5.29 2.17
C ILE A 70 15.39 -5.07 2.49
N PRO A 71 15.05 -3.99 3.22
CA PRO A 71 13.66 -3.72 3.58
C PRO A 71 12.84 -3.34 2.35
N ASN A 72 11.73 -4.04 2.16
CA ASN A 72 10.76 -3.75 1.10
C ASN A 72 9.33 -3.64 1.62
N ARG A 73 9.13 -3.82 2.94
CA ARG A 73 7.80 -3.78 3.58
C ARG A 73 7.83 -2.94 4.85
N VAL A 74 6.68 -2.37 5.17
CA VAL A 74 6.40 -1.72 6.46
C VAL A 74 5.50 -2.64 7.26
N VAL A 75 5.76 -2.74 8.56
CA VAL A 75 4.86 -3.41 9.49
C VAL A 75 3.72 -2.45 9.80
N VAL A 76 2.50 -2.92 9.71
CA VAL A 76 1.26 -2.19 10.01
C VAL A 76 0.39 -3.02 10.93
N ALA A 77 -0.50 -2.40 11.67
CA ALA A 77 -1.50 -3.09 12.46
C ALA A 77 -2.91 -2.86 11.89
N ASP A 78 -3.79 -3.85 12.02
CA ASP A 78 -5.22 -3.69 11.79
C ASP A 78 -5.92 -3.03 12.99
N ALA A 79 -7.24 -2.88 12.93
CA ALA A 79 -8.05 -2.30 14.01
C ALA A 79 -8.03 -3.13 15.30
N ASN A 80 -7.67 -4.41 15.23
CA ASN A 80 -7.55 -5.32 16.37
C ASN A 80 -6.12 -5.38 16.94
N GLY A 81 -5.17 -4.66 16.31
CA GLY A 81 -3.76 -4.68 16.68
C GLY A 81 -2.98 -5.85 16.06
N VAL A 82 -3.57 -6.65 15.19
CA VAL A 82 -2.86 -7.74 14.51
C VAL A 82 -1.86 -7.16 13.52
N LEU A 83 -0.59 -7.58 13.66
CA LEU A 83 0.49 -7.08 12.81
C LEU A 83 0.47 -7.75 11.44
N GLY A 84 0.54 -6.93 10.43
CA GLY A 84 0.69 -7.33 9.04
C GLY A 84 1.83 -6.58 8.35
N SER A 85 2.06 -6.86 7.08
CA SER A 85 3.06 -6.13 6.30
C SER A 85 2.46 -5.56 5.02
N LYS A 86 2.89 -4.34 4.67
CA LYS A 86 2.53 -3.65 3.43
C LYS A 86 3.81 -3.26 2.68
N PHE A 87 3.81 -3.25 1.36
CA PHE A 87 4.91 -2.66 0.60
C PHE A 87 5.10 -1.20 1.00
N ALA A 88 6.34 -0.71 0.94
CA ALA A 88 6.83 0.55 1.52
C ALA A 88 5.78 1.67 1.62
N ALA A 89 5.86 2.50 2.67
CA ALA A 89 4.88 3.53 2.97
C ALA A 89 4.75 4.54 1.83
N TRP A 90 3.71 4.39 1.04
CA TRP A 90 3.27 5.44 0.14
C TRP A 90 2.49 6.48 0.94
N PRO A 91 2.50 7.73 0.51
CA PRO A 91 1.65 8.73 1.15
C PRO A 91 0.18 8.29 1.08
N LEU A 92 -0.60 8.70 2.08
CA LEU A 92 -2.03 8.39 2.13
C LEU A 92 -2.78 8.90 0.88
N PHE A 93 -2.30 9.96 0.28
CA PHE A 93 -2.79 10.53 -0.96
C PHE A 93 -1.62 11.10 -1.78
N PHE A 94 -1.81 11.22 -3.09
CA PHE A 94 -0.85 11.84 -4.00
C PHE A 94 -1.57 12.56 -5.13
N TYR A 95 -0.94 13.56 -5.69
CA TYR A 95 -1.45 14.22 -6.89
C TYR A 95 -1.30 13.29 -8.10
N MET A 96 -2.35 13.23 -8.91
CA MET A 96 -2.26 12.55 -10.20
C MET A 96 -1.17 13.23 -11.04
N PRO A 97 -0.34 12.47 -11.78
CA PRO A 97 0.56 13.05 -12.76
C PRO A 97 -0.19 13.97 -13.74
N SER A 98 0.46 15.02 -14.20
CA SER A 98 -0.14 15.98 -15.14
C SER A 98 -0.69 15.28 -16.37
N CYS A 99 -1.92 15.57 -16.73
CA CYS A 99 -2.59 15.07 -17.90
C CYS A 99 -3.35 16.21 -18.61
N ILE A 100 -3.53 16.05 -19.89
CA ILE A 100 -4.32 17.01 -20.68
C ILE A 100 -5.80 16.67 -20.51
N MET A 101 -6.60 17.69 -20.15
CA MET A 101 -8.06 17.59 -20.16
C MET A 101 -8.58 18.04 -21.53
N PRO A 102 -9.21 17.17 -22.31
CA PRO A 102 -9.77 17.54 -23.60
C PRO A 102 -10.78 18.70 -23.50
N THR A 103 -10.66 19.66 -24.41
CA THR A 103 -11.57 20.81 -24.52
C THR A 103 -12.15 20.95 -25.94
N ASP A 104 -11.87 19.99 -26.80
CA ASP A 104 -12.41 19.92 -28.16
C ASP A 104 -13.36 18.72 -28.28
N GLN A 105 -14.59 18.97 -28.72
CA GLN A 105 -15.61 17.94 -28.91
C GLN A 105 -15.32 16.94 -30.04
N THR A 106 -14.21 17.13 -30.78
CA THR A 106 -13.71 16.15 -31.73
C THR A 106 -12.80 15.11 -31.08
N ALA A 107 -12.41 15.30 -29.80
CA ALA A 107 -11.59 14.35 -29.05
C ALA A 107 -12.33 13.02 -28.82
N ALA A 108 -11.55 11.94 -28.76
CA ALA A 108 -12.09 10.58 -28.55
C ALA A 108 -12.82 10.40 -27.19
N GLU A 109 -12.47 11.23 -26.22
CA GLU A 109 -13.08 11.27 -24.89
C GLU A 109 -14.47 11.93 -24.87
N TYR A 110 -14.93 12.56 -25.96
CA TYR A 110 -16.25 13.15 -26.04
C TYR A 110 -17.27 12.13 -26.54
N ASP A 111 -18.28 11.83 -25.72
CA ASP A 111 -19.31 10.82 -26.03
C ASP A 111 -20.53 11.39 -26.79
N GLY A 112 -20.47 12.63 -27.27
CA GLY A 112 -21.56 13.35 -27.91
C GLY A 112 -22.37 14.22 -26.93
N THR A 113 -22.17 14.08 -25.61
CA THR A 113 -22.90 14.82 -24.57
C THR A 113 -21.94 15.44 -23.55
N GLN A 114 -20.90 14.71 -23.18
CA GLN A 114 -19.93 15.08 -22.18
C GLN A 114 -18.59 14.43 -22.47
N PHE A 115 -17.53 14.92 -21.85
CA PHE A 115 -16.24 14.28 -21.86
C PHE A 115 -16.18 13.18 -20.80
N ARG A 116 -15.48 12.08 -21.11
CA ARG A 116 -15.25 10.93 -20.24
C ARG A 116 -13.77 10.57 -20.23
N VAL A 117 -13.08 10.85 -19.16
CA VAL A 117 -11.63 10.65 -19.04
C VAL A 117 -11.36 9.57 -18.00
N ASN A 118 -10.66 8.52 -18.38
CA ASN A 118 -10.25 7.45 -17.47
C ASN A 118 -8.96 7.84 -16.75
N LEU A 119 -9.10 8.42 -15.55
CA LEU A 119 -7.97 8.89 -14.74
C LEU A 119 -7.04 7.75 -14.33
N TYR A 120 -7.61 6.57 -14.02
CA TYR A 120 -6.81 5.43 -13.64
C TYR A 120 -5.90 4.93 -14.77
N GLU A 121 -6.42 4.82 -15.99
CA GLU A 121 -5.60 4.39 -17.13
C GLU A 121 -4.54 5.45 -17.49
N LEU A 122 -4.87 6.74 -17.40
CA LEU A 122 -3.88 7.81 -17.59
C LEU A 122 -2.74 7.71 -16.56
N TYR A 123 -3.07 7.52 -15.28
CA TYR A 123 -2.10 7.28 -14.22
C TYR A 123 -1.24 6.05 -14.50
N LYS A 124 -1.87 4.91 -14.73
CA LYS A 124 -1.20 3.64 -15.00
C LYS A 124 -0.24 3.75 -16.20
N ASN A 125 -0.68 4.36 -17.29
CA ASN A 125 0.12 4.50 -18.51
C ASN A 125 1.34 5.41 -18.32
N GLN A 126 1.28 6.39 -17.42
CA GLN A 126 2.44 7.23 -17.12
C GLN A 126 3.46 6.55 -16.21
N PHE A 127 3.05 5.59 -15.40
CA PHE A 127 3.90 4.87 -14.44
C PHE A 127 4.36 3.51 -14.94
N SER A 128 3.76 2.98 -16.00
CA SER A 128 4.17 1.72 -16.63
C SER A 128 5.08 1.96 -17.83
N ILE A 129 6.00 1.03 -18.06
CA ILE A 129 6.76 0.99 -19.30
C ILE A 129 5.87 0.32 -20.34
N PRO A 130 5.47 0.99 -21.43
CA PRO A 130 4.69 0.35 -22.48
C PRO A 130 5.49 -0.80 -23.11
N THR A 131 4.87 -1.95 -23.25
CA THR A 131 5.49 -3.14 -23.88
C THR A 131 5.77 -2.91 -25.38
N ALA A 132 4.99 -2.03 -26.01
CA ALA A 132 5.19 -1.54 -27.37
C ALA A 132 4.61 -0.12 -27.47
N PRO A 133 5.44 0.94 -27.39
CA PRO A 133 4.94 2.28 -27.54
C PRO A 133 4.45 2.51 -28.97
N ALA A 134 3.24 3.04 -29.12
CA ALA A 134 2.78 3.54 -30.42
C ALA A 134 3.69 4.67 -30.88
N ALA A 135 3.81 4.87 -32.19
CA ALA A 135 4.60 5.97 -32.74
C ALA A 135 4.11 7.31 -32.20
N GLY A 136 5.00 8.07 -31.58
CA GLY A 136 4.69 9.34 -30.92
C GLY A 136 4.21 9.25 -29.46
N ALA A 137 4.12 8.04 -28.87
CA ALA A 137 3.81 7.88 -27.45
C ALA A 137 4.97 8.37 -26.57
N VAL A 138 4.61 9.02 -25.45
CA VAL A 138 5.59 9.40 -24.42
C VAL A 138 6.14 8.13 -23.80
N THR A 139 7.45 7.91 -23.88
CA THR A 139 8.12 6.77 -23.24
C THR A 139 8.60 7.17 -21.86
N LEU A 140 8.37 6.30 -20.88
CA LEU A 140 8.96 6.46 -19.55
C LEU A 140 10.49 6.39 -19.65
N VAL A 141 11.17 7.39 -19.11
CA VAL A 141 12.62 7.41 -18.98
C VAL A 141 12.98 7.22 -17.50
N LYS A 142 13.83 6.24 -17.21
CA LYS A 142 14.32 5.99 -15.86
C LYS A 142 15.84 5.82 -15.84
N SER A 143 16.46 6.12 -14.69
CA SER A 143 17.89 5.84 -14.51
C SER A 143 18.14 4.31 -14.46
N PRO A 144 19.35 3.83 -14.84
CA PRO A 144 19.63 2.39 -14.92
C PRO A 144 19.37 1.59 -13.64
N LEU A 145 19.56 2.22 -12.47
CA LEU A 145 19.35 1.58 -11.16
C LEU A 145 17.93 1.76 -10.61
N ALA A 146 17.08 2.55 -11.27
CA ALA A 146 15.70 2.71 -10.86
C ALA A 146 14.90 1.44 -11.19
N GLY A 147 14.30 0.82 -10.21
CA GLY A 147 13.29 -0.20 -10.43
C GLY A 147 12.05 0.35 -11.14
N ASP A 148 11.01 -0.46 -11.29
CA ASP A 148 9.73 0.01 -11.83
C ASP A 148 8.97 0.80 -10.77
N LEU A 149 8.19 1.80 -11.21
CA LEU A 149 7.30 2.51 -10.31
C LEU A 149 6.15 1.58 -9.92
N PRO A 150 5.81 1.51 -8.63
CA PRO A 150 4.66 0.73 -8.20
C PRO A 150 3.36 1.43 -8.63
N ILE A 151 2.40 0.63 -9.09
CA ILE A 151 1.07 1.08 -9.51
C ILE A 151 0.06 0.47 -8.56
N GLU A 152 -0.75 1.30 -7.91
CA GLU A 152 -1.85 0.84 -7.07
C GLU A 152 -2.98 0.27 -7.93
N LYS A 153 -3.73 -0.67 -7.36
CA LYS A 153 -4.92 -1.19 -8.05
C LYS A 153 -6.03 -0.14 -8.08
N LYS A 154 -6.83 -0.17 -9.12
CA LYS A 154 -7.98 0.74 -9.27
C LYS A 154 -8.92 0.73 -8.06
N THR A 155 -9.17 -0.46 -7.50
CA THR A 155 -10.03 -0.67 -6.32
C THR A 155 -9.44 -0.18 -5.01
N ASP A 156 -8.15 0.09 -4.97
CA ASP A 156 -7.43 0.54 -3.78
C ASP A 156 -7.26 2.06 -3.77
N LEU A 157 -7.91 2.75 -4.73
CA LEU A 157 -7.84 4.20 -4.92
C LEU A 157 -9.22 4.84 -4.84
N GLY A 158 -9.30 5.97 -4.11
CA GLY A 158 -10.38 6.94 -4.18
C GLY A 158 -9.93 8.15 -4.98
N TYR A 159 -10.82 8.73 -5.77
CA TYR A 159 -10.53 9.77 -6.76
C TYR A 159 -11.16 11.08 -6.34
N PHE A 160 -10.41 12.17 -6.42
CA PHE A 160 -10.86 13.51 -6.02
C PHE A 160 -10.48 14.53 -7.09
N VAL A 161 -11.41 15.42 -7.40
CA VAL A 161 -11.12 16.66 -8.11
C VAL A 161 -11.19 17.78 -7.06
N THR A 162 -10.04 18.29 -6.64
CA THR A 162 -9.94 19.28 -5.56
C THR A 162 -10.07 20.72 -6.06
N TYR A 163 -9.85 20.92 -7.36
CA TYR A 163 -10.03 22.19 -8.05
C TYR A 163 -10.30 21.95 -9.54
N TYR A 164 -11.10 22.79 -10.15
CA TYR A 164 -11.21 22.94 -11.60
C TYR A 164 -11.60 24.36 -11.97
N ASP A 165 -11.20 24.82 -13.16
CA ASP A 165 -11.61 26.12 -13.69
C ASP A 165 -13.11 26.11 -14.07
N SER A 166 -13.96 26.67 -13.23
CA SER A 166 -15.41 26.71 -13.44
C SER A 166 -15.87 27.64 -14.58
N LYS A 167 -14.95 28.42 -15.16
CA LYS A 167 -15.24 29.20 -16.37
C LYS A 167 -15.17 28.36 -17.63
N VAL A 168 -14.47 27.22 -17.57
CA VAL A 168 -14.29 26.30 -18.70
C VAL A 168 -15.04 25.00 -18.49
N PHE A 169 -14.99 24.44 -17.29
CA PHE A 169 -15.59 23.13 -16.97
C PHE A 169 -16.84 23.28 -16.10
N LYS A 170 -17.84 22.47 -16.37
CA LYS A 170 -19.07 22.35 -15.56
C LYS A 170 -19.52 20.88 -15.47
N ASP A 171 -20.44 20.59 -14.55
CA ASP A 171 -20.98 19.24 -14.30
C ASP A 171 -19.86 18.21 -14.05
N VAL A 172 -18.81 18.62 -13.31
CA VAL A 172 -17.62 17.78 -13.06
C VAL A 172 -17.96 16.73 -12.03
N GLN A 173 -17.78 15.46 -12.37
CA GLN A 173 -18.01 14.30 -11.51
C GLN A 173 -16.91 13.26 -11.72
N VAL A 174 -16.62 12.47 -10.69
CA VAL A 174 -15.73 11.32 -10.78
C VAL A 174 -16.35 10.12 -10.06
N ASP A 175 -16.28 8.95 -10.65
CA ASP A 175 -16.81 7.71 -10.06
C ASP A 175 -15.69 6.87 -9.38
N ASP A 176 -16.11 5.82 -8.66
CA ASP A 176 -15.19 4.89 -7.96
C ASP A 176 -14.29 4.08 -8.92
N ASN A 177 -14.58 4.12 -10.22
CA ASN A 177 -13.72 3.53 -11.26
C ASN A 177 -12.68 4.49 -11.81
N GLY A 178 -12.63 5.73 -11.30
CA GLY A 178 -11.74 6.77 -11.77
C GLY A 178 -12.15 7.33 -13.13
N ILE A 179 -13.43 7.24 -13.49
CA ILE A 179 -13.95 7.89 -14.68
C ILE A 179 -14.40 9.30 -14.31
N LEU A 180 -13.65 10.28 -14.79
CA LEU A 180 -13.99 11.69 -14.70
C LEU A 180 -14.92 12.07 -15.84
N THR A 181 -16.03 12.70 -15.54
CA THR A 181 -16.94 13.28 -16.53
C THR A 181 -17.10 14.78 -16.32
N TYR A 182 -17.21 15.52 -17.41
CA TYR A 182 -17.45 16.96 -17.36
C TYR A 182 -18.04 17.47 -18.69
N LYS A 183 -18.57 18.68 -18.66
CA LYS A 183 -19.00 19.43 -19.84
C LYS A 183 -18.22 20.75 -19.93
N LEU A 184 -18.17 21.33 -21.12
CA LEU A 184 -17.67 22.68 -21.32
C LEU A 184 -18.77 23.71 -21.04
N VAL A 185 -18.37 24.83 -20.46
CA VAL A 185 -19.27 25.99 -20.28
C VAL A 185 -19.61 26.58 -21.66
N ASN A 186 -18.61 26.72 -22.52
CA ASN A 186 -18.73 27.24 -23.87
C ASN A 186 -18.10 26.26 -24.89
N ASN A 187 -18.56 26.28 -26.12
CA ASN A 187 -17.93 25.57 -27.23
C ASN A 187 -17.82 26.52 -28.44
N PRO A 188 -16.58 26.84 -28.90
CA PRO A 188 -15.30 26.38 -28.37
C PRO A 188 -15.01 26.93 -26.97
N ALA A 189 -14.24 26.15 -26.19
CA ALA A 189 -13.80 26.57 -24.88
C ALA A 189 -12.75 27.69 -24.96
N THR A 190 -12.86 28.69 -24.06
CA THR A 190 -11.83 29.71 -23.91
C THR A 190 -10.84 29.25 -22.84
N VAL A 191 -9.76 28.60 -23.28
CA VAL A 191 -8.70 28.15 -22.38
C VAL A 191 -7.66 29.23 -22.15
N THR A 192 -7.12 29.27 -20.92
CA THR A 192 -6.04 30.17 -20.50
C THR A 192 -4.99 29.38 -19.74
N GLU A 193 -3.92 30.01 -19.33
CA GLU A 193 -2.88 29.44 -18.45
C GLU A 193 -3.44 29.00 -17.08
N TYR A 194 -4.62 29.47 -16.68
CA TYR A 194 -5.31 29.11 -15.44
C TYR A 194 -6.30 27.95 -15.63
N THR A 195 -6.44 27.43 -16.86
CA THR A 195 -7.37 26.33 -17.18
C THR A 195 -6.72 25.00 -16.83
N TYR A 196 -7.02 24.47 -15.66
CA TYR A 196 -6.51 23.17 -15.19
C TYR A 196 -7.48 22.53 -14.21
N MET A 197 -7.25 21.27 -13.89
CA MET A 197 -7.87 20.55 -12.79
C MET A 197 -6.81 20.00 -11.86
N ASN A 198 -7.06 20.08 -10.55
CA ASN A 198 -6.25 19.38 -9.55
C ASN A 198 -6.92 18.05 -9.21
N ILE A 199 -6.25 16.97 -9.50
CA ILE A 199 -6.72 15.62 -9.27
C ILE A 199 -5.84 14.97 -8.22
N VAL A 200 -6.47 14.36 -7.22
CA VAL A 200 -5.80 13.69 -6.11
C VAL A 200 -6.33 12.28 -5.99
N PHE A 201 -5.42 11.33 -5.86
CA PHE A 201 -5.74 9.95 -5.54
C PHE A 201 -5.46 9.68 -4.08
N LYS A 202 -6.43 9.11 -3.38
CA LYS A 202 -6.32 8.68 -1.99
C LYS A 202 -6.27 7.16 -1.96
N ARG A 203 -5.39 6.60 -1.16
CA ARG A 203 -5.37 5.15 -0.88
C ARG A 203 -6.49 4.80 0.11
N LEU A 204 -7.26 3.78 -0.22
CA LEU A 204 -8.38 3.27 0.57
C LEU A 204 -7.91 2.23 1.59
#